data_71d37085cfe5d82078468506d808d349
#
_entry.id   71d37085cfe5d82078468506d808d349
#
_cell.length_a   1.000
_cell.length_b   1.000
_cell.length_c   1.000
_cell.angle_alpha   90.00
_cell.angle_beta   90.00
_cell.angle_gamma   90.00
#
_symmetry.space_group_name_H-M   'P 1'
#
loop_
_entity.id
_entity.type
_entity.pdbx_description
1 polymer ?
#
loop_
_entity_poly.entity_id
_entity_poly.type
_entity_poly.pdbx_seq_one_letter_code
_entity_poly.pdbx_strand_id
1 'polypeptide(L)'
;MQTYFKEENMAGDGIMIQIQTELTVADNTGAKRVECIKVLGGSKRRYAHVGDVIKVAIKEAIPTGKVKKGSVADAVVVRTRKDIKREDGSSIRFDDNAAVLINTQKQPIGTRIFGPVSRELRSKDFMKIISLAPEVI
;
A
#
# COMPACT_ATOMS: atom_id res chain seq x y z
N MET A 1 -10.31 16.42 -19.87
CA MET A 1 -9.70 16.70 -19.39
C MET A 1 -9.25 16.90 -18.75
N GLN A 2 -9.45 16.51 -18.74
CA GLN A 2 -8.98 16.67 -18.09
C GLN A 2 -8.62 16.76 -17.34
N THR A 3 -8.95 16.49 -17.51
CA THR A 3 -8.47 16.63 -16.63
C THR A 3 -8.40 16.80 -15.82
N TYR A 4 -8.77 16.50 -15.80
CA TYR A 4 -8.39 16.76 -14.79
C TYR A 4 -8.13 16.77 -14.29
N PHE A 5 -8.42 16.45 -14.26
CA PHE A 5 -7.86 16.66 -13.44
C PHE A 5 -7.58 16.70 -13.09
N LYS A 6 -7.78 16.54 -13.19
CA LYS A 6 -7.28 16.65 -12.67
C LYS A 6 -6.97 16.62 -11.98
N GLU A 7 -7.15 16.60 -12.07
CA GLU A 7 -6.79 16.63 -11.44
C GLU A 7 -7.05 16.60 -10.76
N GLU A 8 -7.41 16.53 -10.87
CA GLU A 8 -7.53 16.46 -10.34
C GLU A 8 -7.92 16.26 -9.80
N ASN A 9 -8.58 16.20 -9.83
CA ASN A 9 -8.73 15.83 -9.29
C ASN A 9 -8.95 15.64 -8.65
N MET A 10 -9.29 15.45 -8.86
CA MET A 10 -9.14 15.04 -8.28
C MET A 10 -9.76 14.55 -7.27
N ALA A 11 -10.41 14.37 -7.04
CA ALA A 11 -11.23 13.77 -6.00
C ALA A 11 -10.60 12.47 -5.56
N GLY A 12 -10.88 11.90 -4.41
CA GLY A 12 -10.15 10.80 -3.85
C GLY A 12 -9.85 9.62 -4.77
N ASP A 13 -10.74 9.30 -5.70
CA ASP A 13 -10.52 8.18 -6.61
C ASP A 13 -9.44 8.53 -7.62
N GLY A 14 -8.55 7.57 -7.86
CA GLY A 14 -7.50 7.74 -8.82
C GLY A 14 -6.32 8.57 -8.34
N ILE A 15 -6.34 9.03 -7.11
CA ILE A 15 -5.21 9.75 -6.52
C ILE A 15 -4.18 8.74 -6.04
N MET A 16 -2.92 8.97 -6.39
CA MET A 16 -1.83 8.13 -5.93
C MET A 16 -1.56 8.35 -4.45
N ILE A 17 -0.90 7.38 -3.83
CA ILE A 17 -0.57 7.45 -2.43
C ILE A 17 0.53 8.49 -2.23
N GLN A 18 0.30 9.39 -1.31
CA GLN A 18 1.24 10.46 -0.98
C GLN A 18 1.22 10.67 0.53
N ILE A 19 2.00 11.65 0.99
CA ILE A 19 2.01 12.02 2.42
C ILE A 19 0.58 12.38 2.84
N GLN A 20 0.17 11.87 4.00
CA GLN A 20 -1.14 12.04 4.62
C GLN A 20 -2.24 11.17 4.00
N THR A 21 -1.94 10.34 3.01
CA THR A 21 -2.91 9.36 2.53
C THR A 21 -3.08 8.26 3.58
N GLU A 22 -4.33 7.95 3.90
CA GLU A 22 -4.63 6.83 4.80
C GLU A 22 -4.82 5.56 4.00
N LEU A 23 -4.30 4.46 4.56
CA LEU A 23 -4.39 3.15 3.94
C LEU A 23 -4.95 2.15 4.95
N THR A 24 -5.68 1.17 4.45
CA THR A 24 -6.04 0.00 5.25
C THR A 24 -4.84 -0.92 5.33
N VAL A 25 -4.72 -1.65 6.44
CA VAL A 25 -3.67 -2.64 6.59
C VAL A 25 -4.25 -4.00 6.23
N ALA A 26 -3.60 -4.69 5.32
CA ALA A 26 -4.11 -5.93 4.74
C ALA A 26 -3.46 -7.16 5.37
N ASP A 27 -2.97 -7.06 6.59
CA ASP A 27 -2.32 -8.19 7.25
C ASP A 27 -2.86 -8.36 8.67
N ASN A 28 -2.35 -9.41 9.35
CA ASN A 28 -2.81 -9.75 10.69
C ASN A 28 -1.88 -9.27 11.79
N THR A 29 -1.16 -8.17 11.56
CA THR A 29 -0.27 -7.59 12.60
C THR A 29 -1.04 -6.92 13.72
N GLY A 30 -2.32 -6.62 13.50
CA GLY A 30 -3.13 -5.90 14.47
C GLY A 30 -3.38 -4.45 14.09
N ALA A 31 -2.57 -3.88 13.23
CA ALA A 31 -2.84 -2.54 12.71
C ALA A 31 -4.03 -2.59 11.77
N LYS A 32 -4.90 -1.60 11.86
CA LYS A 32 -6.08 -1.53 11.00
C LYS A 32 -5.98 -0.41 9.98
N ARG A 33 -5.41 0.71 10.38
CA ARG A 33 -5.35 1.90 9.53
C ARG A 33 -4.04 2.61 9.79
N VAL A 34 -3.39 3.03 8.71
CA VAL A 34 -2.12 3.73 8.78
C VAL A 34 -2.18 4.95 7.87
N GLU A 35 -1.30 5.91 8.14
CA GLU A 35 -1.19 7.12 7.36
C GLU A 35 0.23 7.21 6.79
N CYS A 36 0.34 7.47 5.49
CA CYS A 36 1.63 7.64 4.85
C CYS A 36 2.29 8.93 5.34
N ILE A 37 3.48 8.84 5.91
CA ILE A 37 4.21 10.02 6.35
C ILE A 37 5.43 10.31 5.49
N LYS A 38 5.88 9.33 4.69
CA LYS A 38 6.99 9.56 3.77
C LYS A 38 6.97 8.49 2.69
N VAL A 39 7.24 8.90 1.46
CA VAL A 39 7.44 7.97 0.35
C VAL A 39 8.94 7.77 0.17
N LEU A 40 9.39 6.52 0.30
CA LEU A 40 10.80 6.16 0.22
C LEU A 40 11.20 5.90 -1.23
N GLY A 41 12.51 5.91 -1.50
CA GLY A 41 13.02 5.55 -2.81
C GLY A 41 13.57 6.71 -3.62
N GLY A 42 13.75 7.88 -3.01
CA GLY A 42 14.34 9.01 -3.72
C GLY A 42 14.01 10.32 -3.04
N SER A 43 14.90 11.29 -3.13
CA SER A 43 14.77 12.53 -2.36
C SER A 43 13.61 13.41 -2.81
N LYS A 44 13.11 13.22 -4.03
CA LYS A 44 12.01 14.03 -4.57
C LYS A 44 10.76 13.22 -4.85
N ARG A 45 10.68 12.04 -4.29
CA ARG A 45 9.56 11.16 -4.55
C ARG A 45 8.32 11.67 -3.83
N ARG A 46 7.24 11.87 -4.57
CA ARG A 46 5.98 12.38 -4.02
C ARG A 46 4.90 11.31 -3.90
N TYR A 47 4.91 10.32 -4.79
CA TYR A 47 3.80 9.38 -4.92
C TYR A 47 4.33 7.97 -4.84
N ALA A 48 3.55 7.10 -4.21
CA ALA A 48 3.84 5.68 -4.13
C ALA A 48 2.86 4.90 -5.00
N HIS A 49 3.37 3.87 -5.62
CA HIS A 49 2.60 2.92 -6.43
C HIS A 49 2.67 1.56 -5.75
N VAL A 50 1.95 0.59 -6.32
CA VAL A 50 2.04 -0.79 -5.83
C VAL A 50 3.50 -1.24 -5.89
N GLY A 51 3.96 -1.85 -4.79
CA GLY A 51 5.33 -2.32 -4.67
C GLY A 51 6.30 -1.31 -4.12
N ASP A 52 5.87 -0.07 -3.91
CA ASP A 52 6.73 0.94 -3.31
C ASP A 52 6.67 0.83 -1.79
N VAL A 53 7.80 1.11 -1.16
CA VAL A 53 7.90 1.12 0.30
C VAL A 53 7.64 2.54 0.79
N ILE A 54 6.78 2.64 1.79
CA ILE A 54 6.47 3.93 2.40
C ILE A 54 6.65 3.81 3.91
N LYS A 55 6.87 4.93 4.56
CA LYS A 55 6.89 5.00 6.01
C LYS A 55 5.51 5.46 6.47
N VAL A 56 4.96 4.76 7.45
CA VAL A 56 3.58 5.01 7.89
C VAL A 56 3.53 5.19 9.40
N ALA A 57 2.56 5.98 9.85
CA ALA A 57 2.20 6.10 11.26
C ALA A 57 0.95 5.27 11.48
N ILE A 58 0.93 4.46 12.52
CA ILE A 58 -0.19 3.59 12.81
C ILE A 58 -1.25 4.39 13.55
N LYS A 59 -2.40 4.58 12.90
CA LYS A 59 -3.48 5.40 13.44
C LYS A 59 -4.49 4.59 14.24
N GLU A 60 -4.64 3.31 13.90
CA GLU A 60 -5.59 2.45 14.59
C GLU A 60 -5.03 1.03 14.62
N ALA A 61 -5.02 0.42 15.82
CA ALA A 61 -4.51 -0.93 16.00
C ALA A 61 -5.20 -1.56 17.20
N ILE A 62 -5.29 -2.91 17.18
CA ILE A 62 -5.81 -3.62 18.34
C ILE A 62 -4.74 -3.64 19.44
N PRO A 63 -5.15 -3.59 20.72
CA PRO A 63 -4.17 -3.49 21.82
C PRO A 63 -3.24 -4.69 21.94
N THR A 64 -3.68 -5.88 21.49
CA THR A 64 -2.91 -7.11 21.62
C THR A 64 -2.11 -7.44 20.37
N GLY A 65 -2.08 -6.56 19.37
CA GLY A 65 -1.38 -6.81 18.12
C GLY A 65 0.12 -6.71 18.24
N LYS A 66 0.80 -7.08 17.16
CA LYS A 66 2.26 -7.01 17.06
C LYS A 66 2.78 -5.59 16.98
N VAL A 67 1.93 -4.66 16.56
CA VAL A 67 2.27 -3.24 16.41
C VAL A 67 1.29 -2.42 17.23
N LYS A 68 1.70 -1.22 17.58
CA LYS A 68 0.92 -0.38 18.48
C LYS A 68 0.53 0.92 17.82
N LYS A 69 -0.64 1.45 18.21
CA LYS A 69 -1.11 2.75 17.78
C LYS A 69 -0.06 3.81 18.11
N GLY A 70 0.16 4.71 17.16
CA GLY A 70 1.11 5.81 17.33
C GLY A 70 2.53 5.49 16.95
N SER A 71 2.86 4.23 16.71
CA SER A 71 4.21 3.87 16.27
C SER A 71 4.38 4.11 14.78
N VAL A 72 5.64 4.11 14.35
CA VAL A 72 6.01 4.31 12.95
C VAL A 72 6.60 3.00 12.43
N ALA A 73 6.22 2.63 11.21
CA ALA A 73 6.68 1.39 10.61
C ALA A 73 6.88 1.58 9.11
N ASP A 74 7.59 0.66 8.50
CA ASP A 74 7.68 0.59 7.04
C ASP A 74 6.55 -0.29 6.51
N ALA A 75 6.05 0.05 5.34
CA ALA A 75 4.98 -0.71 4.70
C ALA A 75 5.19 -0.71 3.20
N VAL A 76 4.66 -1.74 2.54
CA VAL A 76 4.65 -1.81 1.09
C VAL A 76 3.21 -1.74 0.61
N VAL A 77 2.99 -0.95 -0.43
CA VAL A 77 1.66 -0.79 -1.01
C VAL A 77 1.32 -2.03 -1.82
N VAL A 78 0.20 -2.68 -1.50
CA VAL A 78 -0.18 -3.94 -2.17
C VAL A 78 -1.36 -3.75 -3.12
N ARG A 79 -2.19 -2.73 -2.92
CA ARG A 79 -3.26 -2.41 -3.86
C ARG A 79 -3.62 -0.93 -3.75
N THR A 80 -4.10 -0.38 -4.85
CA THR A 80 -4.43 1.04 -4.92
C THR A 80 -5.76 1.24 -5.61
N ARG A 81 -6.41 2.35 -5.31
CA ARG A 81 -7.60 2.79 -6.04
C ARG A 81 -7.24 3.41 -7.39
N LYS A 82 -6.00 3.83 -7.55
CA LYS A 82 -5.51 4.35 -8.82
C LYS A 82 -5.33 3.21 -9.81
N ASP A 83 -5.76 3.41 -11.05
CA ASP A 83 -5.60 2.43 -12.12
C ASP A 83 -4.14 2.06 -12.31
N ILE A 84 -3.89 0.77 -12.44
CA ILE A 84 -2.59 0.25 -12.84
C ILE A 84 -2.73 -0.21 -14.28
N LYS A 85 -2.01 0.43 -15.19
CA LYS A 85 -2.05 0.07 -16.60
C LYS A 85 -1.01 -1.00 -16.88
N ARG A 86 -1.42 -1.99 -17.63
CA ARG A 86 -0.56 -3.13 -17.95
C ARG A 86 -0.18 -3.11 -19.42
N GLU A 87 0.87 -3.85 -19.75
CA GLU A 87 1.45 -3.87 -21.09
C GLU A 87 0.46 -4.36 -22.13
N ASP A 88 -0.44 -5.26 -21.75
CA ASP A 88 -1.42 -5.82 -22.69
C ASP A 88 -2.60 -4.89 -22.96
N GLY A 89 -2.57 -3.68 -22.41
CA GLY A 89 -3.64 -2.71 -22.60
C GLY A 89 -4.74 -2.78 -21.55
N SER A 90 -4.73 -3.78 -20.70
CA SER A 90 -5.69 -3.87 -19.61
C SER A 90 -5.30 -2.95 -18.47
N SER A 91 -6.23 -2.71 -17.58
CA SER A 91 -5.94 -1.99 -16.35
C SER A 91 -6.65 -2.64 -15.19
N ILE A 92 -6.11 -2.45 -13.99
CA ILE A 92 -6.72 -2.98 -12.78
C ILE A 92 -6.79 -1.86 -11.76
N ARG A 93 -7.85 -1.90 -10.98
CA ARG A 93 -8.12 -0.92 -9.93
C ARG A 93 -8.81 -1.63 -8.78
N PHE A 94 -8.40 -1.30 -7.57
CA PHE A 94 -8.98 -1.89 -6.37
C PHE A 94 -9.92 -0.90 -5.69
N ASP A 95 -10.71 -1.39 -4.75
CA ASP A 95 -11.67 -0.55 -4.04
C ASP A 95 -11.04 0.31 -2.96
N ASP A 96 -9.84 -0.02 -2.53
CA ASP A 96 -9.16 0.70 -1.47
C ASP A 96 -7.67 0.78 -1.72
N ASN A 97 -7.01 1.62 -0.94
CA ASN A 97 -5.56 1.64 -0.85
C ASN A 97 -5.18 0.80 0.35
N ALA A 98 -4.31 -0.19 0.15
CA ALA A 98 -3.92 -1.08 1.23
C ALA A 98 -2.43 -1.31 1.24
N ALA A 99 -1.91 -1.54 2.43
CA ALA A 99 -0.49 -1.76 2.64
C ALA A 99 -0.29 -2.94 3.58
N VAL A 100 0.88 -3.55 3.48
CA VAL A 100 1.32 -4.62 4.38
C VAL A 100 2.55 -4.13 5.10
N LEU A 101 2.56 -4.27 6.42
CA LEU A 101 3.70 -3.83 7.23
C LEU A 101 4.88 -4.78 7.04
N ILE A 102 6.06 -4.20 6.90
CA ILE A 102 7.28 -4.95 6.67
C ILE A 102 8.34 -4.55 7.69
N ASN A 103 9.32 -5.43 7.88
CA ASN A 103 10.46 -5.13 8.74
C ASN A 103 11.58 -4.48 7.94
N THR A 104 12.72 -4.25 8.59
CA THR A 104 13.87 -3.63 7.94
C THR A 104 14.46 -4.48 6.83
N GLN A 105 14.18 -5.76 6.82
CA GLN A 105 14.65 -6.69 5.78
C GLN A 105 13.63 -6.84 4.65
N LYS A 106 12.61 -5.99 4.63
CA LYS A 106 11.55 -5.98 3.63
C LYS A 106 10.72 -7.26 3.60
N GLN A 107 10.58 -7.89 4.75
CA GLN A 107 9.74 -9.07 4.88
C GLN A 107 8.49 -8.72 5.68
N PRO A 108 7.34 -9.35 5.38
CA PRO A 108 6.11 -9.03 6.10
C PRO A 108 6.24 -9.42 7.58
N ILE A 109 5.75 -8.53 8.44
CA ILE A 109 5.72 -8.79 9.88
C ILE A 109 4.63 -9.80 10.20
N GLY A 110 3.48 -9.70 9.53
CA GLY A 110 2.37 -10.60 9.73
C GLY A 110 2.58 -11.93 9.03
N THR A 111 1.72 -12.88 9.36
CA THR A 111 1.76 -14.23 8.79
C THR A 111 0.64 -14.47 7.79
N ARG A 112 -0.32 -13.56 7.69
CA ARG A 112 -1.46 -13.70 6.78
C ARG A 112 -1.74 -12.36 6.10
N ILE A 113 -2.25 -12.45 4.88
CA ILE A 113 -2.65 -11.28 4.12
C ILE A 113 -4.12 -11.42 3.77
N PHE A 114 -4.87 -10.32 3.89
CA PHE A 114 -6.30 -10.29 3.66
C PHE A 114 -6.60 -9.59 2.33
N GLY A 115 -7.43 -10.23 1.53
CA GLY A 115 -7.86 -9.66 0.28
C GLY A 115 -6.84 -9.82 -0.84
N PRO A 116 -7.17 -9.34 -2.05
CA PRO A 116 -6.28 -9.50 -3.19
C PRO A 116 -5.08 -8.56 -3.13
N VAL A 117 -4.01 -8.95 -3.78
CA VAL A 117 -2.86 -8.08 -3.99
C VAL A 117 -2.58 -8.02 -5.48
N SER A 118 -1.93 -6.95 -5.91
CA SER A 118 -1.58 -6.77 -7.31
C SER A 118 -0.33 -7.57 -7.64
N ARG A 119 -0.31 -8.22 -8.82
CA ARG A 119 0.82 -9.03 -9.21
C ARG A 119 2.07 -8.22 -9.55
N GLU A 120 1.97 -6.89 -9.62
CA GLU A 120 3.12 -6.03 -9.79
C GLU A 120 4.14 -6.16 -8.67
N LEU A 121 3.73 -6.69 -7.52
CA LEU A 121 4.66 -6.96 -6.42
C LEU A 121 5.75 -7.95 -6.80
N ARG A 122 5.49 -8.82 -7.77
CA ARG A 122 6.46 -9.83 -8.20
C ARG A 122 7.71 -9.17 -8.77
N SER A 123 7.55 -8.12 -9.55
CA SER A 123 8.68 -7.42 -10.14
C SER A 123 9.42 -6.54 -9.16
N LYS A 124 8.87 -6.35 -7.97
CA LYS A 124 9.50 -5.55 -6.91
C LYS A 124 10.11 -6.42 -5.81
N ASP A 125 10.21 -7.72 -6.04
CA ASP A 125 10.86 -8.69 -5.13
C ASP A 125 10.10 -8.92 -3.83
N PHE A 126 8.78 -8.76 -3.84
CA PHE A 126 7.97 -9.06 -2.66
C PHE A 126 7.27 -10.41 -2.81
N MET A 127 8.06 -11.44 -3.12
CA MET A 127 7.52 -12.77 -3.37
C MET A 127 6.87 -13.39 -2.14
N LYS A 128 7.38 -13.08 -0.95
CA LYS A 128 6.79 -13.63 0.26
C LYS A 128 5.38 -13.10 0.48
N ILE A 129 5.14 -11.83 0.17
CA ILE A 129 3.80 -11.26 0.26
C ILE A 129 2.88 -11.96 -0.74
N ILE A 130 3.35 -12.19 -1.96
CA ILE A 130 2.56 -12.88 -2.98
C ILE A 130 2.21 -14.28 -2.51
N SER A 131 3.15 -14.98 -1.89
CA SER A 131 2.90 -16.35 -1.42
C SER A 131 1.90 -16.41 -0.27
N LEU A 132 1.80 -15.35 0.53
CA LEU A 132 0.87 -15.30 1.64
C LEU A 132 -0.51 -14.79 1.23
N ALA A 133 -0.63 -14.15 0.08
CA ALA A 133 -1.88 -13.54 -0.34
C ALA A 133 -2.87 -14.61 -0.79
N PRO A 134 -4.16 -14.44 -0.46
CA PRO A 134 -5.19 -15.39 -0.91
C PRO A 134 -5.46 -15.28 -2.39
N GLU A 135 -5.20 -14.13 -2.98
CA GLU A 135 -5.48 -13.92 -4.40
C GLU A 135 -4.50 -12.89 -4.95
N VAL A 136 -3.94 -13.18 -6.13
CA VAL A 136 -3.01 -12.27 -6.82
C VAL A 136 -3.64 -11.95 -8.18
N ILE A 137 -3.90 -10.67 -8.39
CA ILE A 137 -4.59 -10.23 -9.62
C ILE A 137 -3.64 -9.40 -10.50
#